data_1f6fc27df5a2304d28973b2c1310d9b3
#
_entry.id   1f6fc27df5a2304d28973b2c1310d9b3
#
_cell.length_a   1.000
_cell.length_b   1.000
_cell.length_c   1.000
_cell.angle_alpha   90.00
_cell.angle_beta   90.00
_cell.angle_gamma   90.00
#
_symmetry.space_group_name_H-M   'P 1'
#
loop_
_entity.id
_entity.type
_entity.pdbx_description
1 polymer ?
#
loop_
_entity_poly.entity_id
_entity_poly.type
_entity_poly.pdbx_seq_one_letter_code
_entity_poly.pdbx_strand_id
1 'polypeptide(L)'
;DDMFVYDVFDSREEVVIGGLAVDIGTTTVSAVLINMETGEILAKSSAGNGQIRFGADVINRIIEAEKPGGRERLQDAVIKETINPMIHEMCRSAHFPEKQIYRMCVASNTTMNHLFAGINADPLRMEPYIPAFFKTNSMFASDIGIDINQDAHIIIAPNIGSYVGGDITAGTLVSMIWNRPEFSLFIDLGTNGELVFGNSDFMMSCACSAGPAFEGGDISCGMRATDGAIEACTIDKETMEPSYKIVGEPGTKPVGLCGSGIIDVISELFSAGIINPKGKFIREGRRIR
;
A
#
# COMPACT_ATOMS: atom_id res chain seq x y z
N ASP A 1 26.53 -21.42 -6.84
CA ASP A 1 25.83 -20.54 -5.87
C ASP A 1 26.90 -20.00 -4.94
N ASP A 2 27.23 -18.73 -5.05
CA ASP A 2 28.23 -18.10 -4.21
C ASP A 2 27.60 -17.86 -2.83
N MET A 3 28.28 -18.30 -1.77
CA MET A 3 27.91 -17.99 -0.39
C MET A 3 28.32 -16.56 -0.08
N PHE A 4 27.37 -15.74 0.34
CA PHE A 4 27.62 -14.37 0.77
C PHE A 4 27.63 -14.34 2.31
N VAL A 5 28.69 -13.82 2.91
CA VAL A 5 28.79 -13.59 4.35
C VAL A 5 28.43 -12.12 4.60
N TYR A 6 27.30 -11.86 5.23
CA TYR A 6 26.85 -10.51 5.56
C TYR A 6 27.46 -9.97 6.85
N ASP A 7 27.66 -10.84 7.84
CA ASP A 7 28.19 -10.44 9.14
C ASP A 7 28.75 -11.66 9.90
N VAL A 8 29.48 -11.41 10.99
CA VAL A 8 30.02 -12.43 11.88
C VAL A 8 29.78 -11.98 13.31
N PHE A 9 29.09 -12.81 14.09
CA PHE A 9 28.74 -12.56 15.48
C PHE A 9 29.45 -13.49 16.44
N ASP A 10 29.61 -13.06 17.69
CA ASP A 10 30.05 -13.95 18.76
C ASP A 10 28.97 -15.03 19.01
N SER A 11 29.33 -16.27 19.00
CA SER A 11 28.41 -17.41 19.22
C SER A 11 27.71 -17.41 20.59
N ARG A 12 28.10 -16.51 21.47
CA ARG A 12 27.49 -16.31 22.80
C ARG A 12 26.41 -15.22 22.77
N GLU A 13 26.33 -14.48 21.70
CA GLU A 13 25.28 -13.44 21.51
C GLU A 13 24.07 -14.05 20.84
N GLU A 14 22.90 -13.72 21.33
CA GLU A 14 21.63 -14.03 20.67
C GLU A 14 21.38 -12.97 19.60
N VAL A 15 21.54 -13.36 18.34
CA VAL A 15 21.39 -12.45 17.21
C VAL A 15 20.07 -12.71 16.50
N VAL A 16 19.26 -11.70 16.36
CA VAL A 16 18.03 -11.75 15.57
C VAL A 16 18.29 -11.20 14.17
N ILE A 17 17.95 -11.97 13.16
CA ILE A 17 18.07 -11.55 11.76
C ILE A 17 16.80 -10.81 11.36
N GLY A 18 16.92 -9.51 11.14
CA GLY A 18 15.81 -8.66 10.75
C GLY A 18 15.53 -8.65 9.25
N GLY A 19 14.25 -8.58 8.91
CA GLY A 19 13.76 -8.33 7.58
C GLY A 19 12.74 -7.18 7.58
N LEU A 20 12.66 -6.44 6.49
CA LEU A 20 11.75 -5.33 6.32
C LEU A 20 10.83 -5.59 5.12
N ALA A 21 9.53 -5.51 5.32
CA ALA A 21 8.55 -5.48 4.24
C ALA A 21 7.95 -4.08 4.14
N VAL A 22 7.97 -3.49 2.96
CA VAL A 22 7.48 -2.11 2.72
C VAL A 22 6.52 -2.11 1.54
N ASP A 23 5.35 -1.55 1.79
CA ASP A 23 4.37 -1.20 0.76
C ASP A 23 4.44 0.31 0.50
N ILE A 24 4.80 0.69 -0.73
CA ILE A 24 4.91 2.09 -1.14
C ILE A 24 3.66 2.47 -1.95
N GLY A 25 2.60 2.79 -1.25
CA GLY A 25 1.40 3.33 -1.88
C GLY A 25 1.61 4.75 -2.43
N THR A 26 0.76 5.17 -3.35
CA THR A 26 0.76 6.54 -3.89
C THR A 26 0.58 7.57 -2.77
N THR A 27 -0.27 7.27 -1.78
CA THR A 27 -0.64 8.17 -0.70
C THR A 27 0.02 7.81 0.63
N THR A 28 0.13 6.53 0.92
CA THR A 28 0.60 6.01 2.21
C THR A 28 1.71 4.99 2.00
N VAL A 29 2.72 5.05 2.83
CA VAL A 29 3.76 4.03 2.93
C VAL A 29 3.55 3.26 4.22
N SER A 30 3.55 1.94 4.13
CA SER A 30 3.43 1.04 5.28
C SER A 30 4.64 0.11 5.36
N ALA A 31 5.13 -0.15 6.56
CA ALA A 31 6.29 -0.99 6.77
C ALA A 31 6.12 -1.92 7.96
N VAL A 32 6.72 -3.10 7.86
CA VAL A 32 6.71 -4.13 8.89
C VAL A 32 8.13 -4.66 9.08
N LEU A 33 8.65 -4.56 10.30
CA LEU A 33 9.90 -5.18 10.73
C LEU A 33 9.61 -6.58 11.28
N ILE A 34 10.31 -7.59 10.79
CA ILE A 34 10.09 -8.99 11.16
C ILE A 34 11.39 -9.67 11.59
N ASN A 35 11.27 -10.63 12.48
CA ASN A 35 12.31 -11.64 12.69
C ASN A 35 12.23 -12.65 11.54
N MET A 36 13.29 -12.77 10.74
CA MET A 36 13.29 -13.63 9.54
C MET A 36 13.33 -15.12 9.86
N GLU A 37 13.75 -15.52 11.06
CA GLU A 37 13.81 -16.92 11.47
C GLU A 37 12.45 -17.43 11.94
N THR A 38 11.72 -16.59 12.71
CA THR A 38 10.45 -17.00 13.34
C THR A 38 9.22 -16.48 12.58
N GLY A 39 9.36 -15.44 11.75
CA GLY A 39 8.27 -14.73 11.13
C GLY A 39 7.52 -13.78 12.09
N GLU A 40 8.01 -13.60 13.31
CA GLU A 40 7.43 -12.69 14.29
C GLU A 40 7.52 -11.25 13.83
N ILE A 41 6.41 -10.51 13.98
CA ILE A 41 6.37 -9.08 13.72
C ILE A 41 6.93 -8.34 14.93
N LEU A 42 8.06 -7.66 14.74
CA LEU A 42 8.72 -6.90 15.79
C LEU A 42 8.17 -5.47 15.92
N ALA A 43 7.85 -4.84 14.80
CA ALA A 43 7.25 -3.51 14.77
C ALA A 43 6.52 -3.25 13.46
N LYS A 44 5.61 -2.25 13.47
CA LYS A 44 4.91 -1.74 12.30
C LYS A 44 4.93 -0.22 12.32
N SER A 45 5.00 0.40 11.14
CA SER A 45 4.88 1.85 10.98
C SER A 45 4.10 2.16 9.71
N SER A 46 3.44 3.32 9.68
CA SER A 46 2.75 3.83 8.50
C SER A 46 2.86 5.35 8.47
N ALA A 47 3.18 5.90 7.31
CA ALA A 47 3.36 7.33 7.11
C ALA A 47 2.76 7.79 5.77
N GLY A 48 2.45 9.08 5.67
CA GLY A 48 2.13 9.68 4.37
C GLY A 48 3.34 9.63 3.43
N ASN A 49 3.12 9.30 2.16
CA ASN A 49 4.18 9.30 1.17
C ASN A 49 4.67 10.74 0.91
N GLY A 50 5.92 11.05 1.23
CA GLY A 50 6.53 12.38 1.08
C GLY A 50 6.50 12.92 -0.36
N GLN A 51 6.28 12.06 -1.35
CA GLN A 51 6.14 12.45 -2.74
C GLN A 51 4.83 13.21 -3.06
N ILE A 52 3.82 13.17 -2.17
CA ILE A 52 2.51 13.84 -2.37
C ILE A 52 2.68 15.33 -2.67
N ARG A 53 3.62 16.00 -2.05
CA ARG A 53 3.90 17.43 -2.27
C ARG A 53 4.40 17.76 -3.68
N PHE A 54 4.89 16.78 -4.42
CA PHE A 54 5.37 16.91 -5.80
C PHE A 54 4.33 16.46 -6.84
N GLY A 55 3.32 15.70 -6.41
CA GLY A 55 2.22 15.24 -7.25
C GLY A 55 1.24 14.38 -6.46
N ALA A 56 -0.04 14.73 -6.52
CA ALA A 56 -1.10 14.00 -5.81
C ALA A 56 -1.31 12.58 -6.37
N ASP A 57 -1.05 12.39 -7.67
CA ASP A 57 -1.20 11.14 -8.40
C ASP A 57 0.08 10.72 -9.12
N VAL A 58 0.06 9.52 -9.67
CA VAL A 58 1.22 8.92 -10.36
C VAL A 58 1.65 9.71 -11.59
N ILE A 59 0.71 10.27 -12.37
CA ILE A 59 1.00 11.00 -13.61
C ILE A 59 1.73 12.31 -13.28
N ASN A 60 1.24 13.06 -12.29
CA ASN A 60 1.87 14.29 -11.85
C ASN A 60 3.30 14.03 -11.32
N ARG A 61 3.54 12.91 -10.65
CA ARG A 61 4.90 12.52 -10.19
C ARG A 61 5.82 12.15 -11.35
N ILE A 62 5.33 11.46 -12.38
CA ILE A 62 6.11 11.19 -13.59
C ILE A 62 6.53 12.50 -14.25
N ILE A 63 5.59 13.45 -14.40
CA ILE A 63 5.88 14.77 -14.97
C ILE A 63 6.91 15.55 -14.10
N GLU A 64 6.79 15.49 -12.79
CA GLU A 64 7.78 16.11 -11.89
C GLU A 64 9.15 15.45 -12.01
N ALA A 65 9.21 14.13 -12.17
CA ALA A 65 10.46 13.38 -12.32
C ALA A 65 11.27 13.81 -13.56
N GLU A 66 10.61 14.36 -14.58
CA GLU A 66 11.28 14.84 -15.80
C GLU A 66 11.93 16.22 -15.66
N LYS A 67 11.54 16.97 -14.65
CA LYS A 67 12.17 18.26 -14.39
C LYS A 67 13.62 18.08 -13.91
N PRO A 68 14.51 19.07 -14.10
CA PRO A 68 15.88 18.99 -13.60
C PRO A 68 15.93 18.66 -12.10
N GLY A 69 16.59 17.54 -11.74
CA GLY A 69 16.68 17.01 -10.37
C GLY A 69 15.36 16.49 -9.81
N GLY A 70 14.31 16.30 -10.65
CA GLY A 70 12.99 15.87 -10.21
C GLY A 70 12.98 14.43 -9.73
N ARG A 71 13.72 13.57 -10.40
CA ARG A 71 13.83 12.15 -10.07
C ARG A 71 14.48 11.95 -8.71
N GLU A 72 15.60 12.63 -8.48
CA GLU A 72 16.33 12.59 -7.22
C GLU A 72 15.46 13.14 -6.06
N ARG A 73 14.73 14.26 -6.29
CA ARG A 73 13.82 14.82 -5.27
C ARG A 73 12.72 13.84 -4.89
N LEU A 74 12.13 13.15 -5.86
CA LEU A 74 11.08 12.15 -5.60
C LEU A 74 11.61 10.91 -4.90
N GLN A 75 12.81 10.45 -5.28
CA GLN A 75 13.49 9.35 -4.60
C GLN A 75 13.84 9.72 -3.16
N ASP A 76 14.42 10.89 -2.93
CA ASP A 76 14.75 11.39 -1.59
C ASP A 76 13.51 11.53 -0.72
N ALA A 77 12.40 12.01 -1.27
CA ALA A 77 11.15 12.15 -0.54
C ALA A 77 10.59 10.82 -0.04
N VAL A 78 10.67 9.75 -0.84
CA VAL A 78 10.19 8.43 -0.40
C VAL A 78 11.21 7.71 0.48
N ILE A 79 12.50 7.83 0.21
CA ILE A 79 13.55 7.11 0.94
C ILE A 79 13.94 7.88 2.20
N LYS A 80 14.53 9.07 2.04
CA LYS A 80 15.15 9.80 3.15
C LYS A 80 14.13 10.46 4.08
N GLU A 81 12.98 10.88 3.53
CA GLU A 81 12.01 11.64 4.30
C GLU A 81 10.80 10.79 4.76
N THR A 82 10.63 9.57 4.21
CA THR A 82 9.53 8.69 4.59
C THR A 82 10.04 7.37 5.16
N ILE A 83 10.72 6.54 4.35
CA ILE A 83 11.09 5.18 4.74
C ILE A 83 12.15 5.16 5.85
N ASN A 84 13.24 5.93 5.73
CA ASN A 84 14.30 5.96 6.74
C ASN A 84 13.78 6.42 8.13
N PRO A 85 12.97 7.50 8.25
CA PRO A 85 12.32 7.84 9.52
C PRO A 85 11.46 6.72 10.09
N MET A 86 10.69 6.00 9.24
CA MET A 86 9.88 4.86 9.67
C MET A 86 10.76 3.70 10.20
N ILE A 87 11.88 3.41 9.53
CA ILE A 87 12.86 2.41 9.98
C ILE A 87 13.39 2.77 11.37
N HIS A 88 13.86 4.01 11.54
CA HIS A 88 14.38 4.47 12.82
C HIS A 88 13.33 4.41 13.94
N GLU A 89 12.08 4.73 13.66
CA GLU A 89 10.98 4.64 14.61
C GLU A 89 10.71 3.17 15.01
N MET A 90 10.59 2.28 14.04
CA MET A 90 10.36 0.86 14.28
C MET A 90 11.50 0.22 15.07
N CYS A 91 12.74 0.48 14.66
CA CYS A 91 13.94 -0.04 15.33
C CYS A 91 14.04 0.47 16.78
N ARG A 92 13.74 1.74 17.01
CA ARG A 92 13.69 2.32 18.36
C ARG A 92 12.62 1.67 19.22
N SER A 93 11.41 1.49 18.68
CA SER A 93 10.29 0.90 19.44
C SER A 93 10.50 -0.58 19.75
N ALA A 94 11.12 -1.32 18.84
CA ALA A 94 11.45 -2.73 19.01
C ALA A 94 12.77 -2.99 19.75
N HIS A 95 13.55 -1.95 20.06
CA HIS A 95 14.92 -2.04 20.58
C HIS A 95 15.82 -2.91 19.67
N PHE A 96 15.64 -2.76 18.36
CA PHE A 96 16.29 -3.56 17.31
C PHE A 96 17.28 -2.70 16.53
N PRO A 97 18.54 -3.13 16.33
CA PRO A 97 19.53 -2.33 15.60
C PRO A 97 19.30 -2.41 14.08
N GLU A 98 19.28 -1.26 13.40
CA GLU A 98 19.06 -1.14 11.95
C GLU A 98 20.03 -1.98 11.14
N LYS A 99 21.29 -2.07 11.59
CA LYS A 99 22.34 -2.85 10.93
C LYS A 99 22.10 -4.37 10.94
N GLN A 100 21.16 -4.86 11.72
CA GLN A 100 20.73 -6.26 11.73
C GLN A 100 19.54 -6.53 10.81
N ILE A 101 19.14 -5.56 10.00
CA ILE A 101 18.17 -5.74 8.91
C ILE A 101 18.95 -6.07 7.64
N TYR A 102 18.89 -7.33 7.20
CA TYR A 102 19.70 -7.87 6.09
C TYR A 102 18.92 -8.02 4.78
N ARG A 103 17.62 -7.85 4.83
CA ARG A 103 16.76 -7.95 3.65
C ARG A 103 15.59 -6.98 3.74
N MET A 104 15.28 -6.36 2.61
CA MET A 104 14.10 -5.53 2.44
C MET A 104 13.32 -6.00 1.21
N CYS A 105 12.02 -6.21 1.35
CA CYS A 105 11.11 -6.46 0.25
C CYS A 105 10.20 -5.24 0.07
N VAL A 106 10.10 -4.77 -1.16
CA VAL A 106 9.25 -3.62 -1.54
C VAL A 106 8.16 -4.09 -2.47
N ALA A 107 6.91 -3.82 -2.10
CA ALA A 107 5.75 -3.92 -2.96
C ALA A 107 5.22 -2.52 -3.26
N SER A 108 4.88 -2.23 -4.49
CA SER A 108 4.28 -0.96 -4.89
C SER A 108 3.77 -0.99 -6.33
N ASN A 109 2.95 -0.01 -6.71
CA ASN A 109 2.59 0.13 -8.11
C ASN A 109 3.83 0.42 -8.98
N THR A 110 3.70 0.19 -10.28
CA THR A 110 4.84 0.27 -11.20
C THR A 110 5.53 1.63 -11.21
N THR A 111 4.77 2.72 -11.09
CA THR A 111 5.35 4.08 -11.03
C THR A 111 6.17 4.27 -9.76
N MET A 112 5.65 3.86 -8.61
CA MET A 112 6.37 3.98 -7.35
C MET A 112 7.63 3.12 -7.34
N ASN A 113 7.60 1.92 -7.94
CA ASN A 113 8.79 1.08 -8.12
C ASN A 113 9.89 1.80 -8.93
N HIS A 114 9.52 2.50 -10.01
CA HIS A 114 10.48 3.28 -10.81
C HIS A 114 11.06 4.46 -10.03
N LEU A 115 10.20 5.23 -9.35
CA LEU A 115 10.62 6.40 -8.58
C LEU A 115 11.49 6.01 -7.37
N PHE A 116 11.15 4.90 -6.69
CA PHE A 116 11.96 4.34 -5.60
C PHE A 116 13.34 3.89 -6.09
N ALA A 117 13.41 3.21 -7.23
CA ALA A 117 14.67 2.78 -7.83
C ALA A 117 15.46 3.91 -8.53
N GLY A 118 14.93 5.13 -8.59
CA GLY A 118 15.56 6.25 -9.30
C GLY A 118 15.58 6.09 -10.83
N ILE A 119 14.70 5.24 -11.38
CA ILE A 119 14.62 4.92 -12.80
C ILE A 119 13.59 5.82 -13.49
N ASN A 120 13.81 6.11 -14.77
CA ASN A 120 12.89 6.93 -15.55
C ASN A 120 11.51 6.26 -15.68
N ALA A 121 10.47 6.97 -15.23
CA ALA A 121 9.08 6.50 -15.25
C ALA A 121 8.28 7.05 -16.45
N ASP A 122 8.84 7.91 -17.29
CA ASP A 122 8.12 8.52 -18.42
C ASP A 122 7.51 7.50 -19.40
N PRO A 123 8.17 6.38 -19.72
CA PRO A 123 7.58 5.36 -20.58
C PRO A 123 6.26 4.76 -20.06
N LEU A 124 5.96 4.90 -18.77
CA LEU A 124 4.73 4.37 -18.18
C LEU A 124 3.48 5.14 -18.63
N ARG A 125 3.61 6.42 -19.00
CA ARG A 125 2.52 7.28 -19.45
C ARG A 125 2.52 7.53 -20.97
N MET A 126 3.52 7.04 -21.66
CA MET A 126 3.71 7.24 -23.11
C MET A 126 3.45 5.92 -23.85
N GLU A 127 2.67 5.98 -24.95
CA GLU A 127 2.47 4.81 -25.79
C GLU A 127 3.82 4.29 -26.34
N PRO A 128 4.14 3.00 -26.24
CA PRO A 128 3.28 1.86 -25.95
C PRO A 128 3.16 1.44 -24.46
N TYR A 129 3.42 2.31 -23.50
CA TYR A 129 3.24 2.08 -22.06
C TYR A 129 4.07 0.90 -21.53
N ILE A 130 5.35 0.83 -21.87
CA ILE A 130 6.24 -0.26 -21.45
C ILE A 130 7.09 0.18 -20.28
N PRO A 131 7.04 -0.54 -19.13
CA PRO A 131 7.93 -0.30 -18.01
C PRO A 131 9.41 -0.45 -18.40
N ALA A 132 10.30 0.35 -17.78
CA ALA A 132 11.73 0.19 -17.98
C ALA A 132 12.26 -1.13 -17.42
N PHE A 133 11.55 -1.71 -16.47
CA PHE A 133 11.81 -3.06 -15.94
C PHE A 133 10.51 -3.73 -15.46
N PHE A 134 10.43 -5.04 -15.60
CA PHE A 134 9.41 -5.87 -14.97
C PHE A 134 9.93 -6.50 -13.68
N LYS A 135 11.20 -6.88 -13.66
CA LYS A 135 11.89 -7.43 -12.52
C LYS A 135 13.27 -6.78 -12.43
N THR A 136 13.66 -6.34 -11.25
CA THR A 136 15.03 -5.87 -11.00
C THR A 136 15.91 -7.02 -10.56
N ASN A 137 17.22 -6.91 -10.84
CA ASN A 137 18.19 -7.60 -10.01
C ASN A 137 18.15 -6.99 -8.60
N SER A 138 18.53 -7.76 -7.57
CA SER A 138 18.63 -7.20 -6.22
C SER A 138 19.63 -6.03 -6.24
N MET A 139 19.28 -4.95 -5.54
CA MET A 139 20.13 -3.82 -5.26
C MET A 139 20.53 -3.85 -3.79
N PHE A 140 21.61 -3.20 -3.43
CA PHE A 140 22.01 -3.06 -2.04
C PHE A 140 21.40 -1.81 -1.41
N ALA A 141 21.24 -1.82 -0.09
CA ALA A 141 20.74 -0.67 0.65
C ALA A 141 21.62 0.58 0.43
N SER A 142 22.94 0.37 0.35
CA SER A 142 23.94 1.41 0.04
C SER A 142 23.73 2.08 -1.31
N ASP A 143 23.18 1.38 -2.32
CA ASP A 143 22.99 1.92 -3.66
C ASP A 143 21.97 3.06 -3.72
N ILE A 144 20.98 3.02 -2.82
CA ILE A 144 19.85 3.96 -2.82
C ILE A 144 19.69 4.73 -1.50
N GLY A 145 20.56 4.49 -0.52
CA GLY A 145 20.59 5.23 0.75
C GLY A 145 19.48 4.85 1.75
N ILE A 146 19.18 3.56 1.85
CA ILE A 146 18.30 3.02 2.90
C ILE A 146 19.12 2.78 4.17
N ASP A 147 18.61 3.23 5.31
CA ASP A 147 19.29 3.20 6.61
C ASP A 147 19.10 1.85 7.34
N ILE A 148 19.57 0.76 6.69
CA ILE A 148 19.68 -0.59 7.24
C ILE A 148 21.11 -1.11 7.08
N ASN A 149 21.37 -2.41 7.22
CA ASN A 149 22.67 -2.96 6.86
C ASN A 149 23.00 -2.55 5.41
N GLN A 150 24.18 -1.99 5.18
CA GLN A 150 24.54 -1.42 3.87
C GLN A 150 24.67 -2.47 2.76
N ASP A 151 24.99 -3.71 3.15
CA ASP A 151 25.06 -4.87 2.25
C ASP A 151 23.70 -5.62 2.17
N ALA A 152 22.66 -5.11 2.82
CA ALA A 152 21.33 -5.70 2.77
C ALA A 152 20.78 -5.67 1.34
N HIS A 153 20.21 -6.79 0.92
CA HIS A 153 19.54 -6.90 -0.37
C HIS A 153 18.13 -6.31 -0.33
N ILE A 154 17.85 -5.41 -1.27
CA ILE A 154 16.52 -4.87 -1.53
C ILE A 154 15.93 -5.61 -2.73
N ILE A 155 14.77 -6.21 -2.54
CA ILE A 155 14.01 -6.94 -3.55
C ILE A 155 12.74 -6.16 -3.83
N ILE A 156 12.56 -5.73 -5.07
CA ILE A 156 11.30 -5.11 -5.54
C ILE A 156 10.42 -6.22 -6.13
N ALA A 157 9.18 -6.31 -5.66
CA ALA A 157 8.21 -7.23 -6.21
C ALA A 157 7.99 -6.95 -7.71
N PRO A 158 7.94 -7.97 -8.58
CA PRO A 158 7.92 -7.78 -10.02
C PRO A 158 6.65 -7.06 -10.48
N ASN A 159 6.80 -6.17 -11.45
CA ASN A 159 5.68 -5.52 -12.14
C ASN A 159 5.08 -6.46 -13.20
N ILE A 160 3.80 -6.31 -13.48
CA ILE A 160 3.08 -7.02 -14.55
C ILE A 160 2.95 -6.11 -15.79
N GLY A 161 2.72 -4.83 -15.56
CA GLY A 161 2.54 -3.82 -16.60
C GLY A 161 2.65 -2.40 -16.04
N SER A 162 2.41 -1.39 -16.85
CA SER A 162 2.51 0.02 -16.44
C SER A 162 1.55 0.39 -15.30
N TYR A 163 0.40 -0.26 -15.24
CA TYR A 163 -0.66 0.04 -14.27
C TYR A 163 -0.94 -1.13 -13.33
N VAL A 164 -0.17 -2.22 -13.39
CA VAL A 164 -0.28 -3.37 -12.50
C VAL A 164 1.11 -3.67 -11.96
N GLY A 165 1.36 -3.32 -10.75
CA GLY A 165 2.67 -3.31 -10.12
C GLY A 165 2.97 -4.49 -9.21
N GLY A 166 4.02 -4.34 -8.44
CA GLY A 166 4.49 -5.31 -7.47
C GLY A 166 3.57 -5.50 -6.27
N ASP A 167 2.75 -4.51 -5.94
CA ASP A 167 1.65 -4.58 -4.97
C ASP A 167 0.66 -5.69 -5.35
N ILE A 168 0.22 -5.70 -6.61
CA ILE A 168 -0.72 -6.70 -7.12
C ILE A 168 -0.06 -8.08 -7.25
N THR A 169 1.22 -8.14 -7.58
CA THR A 169 1.97 -9.39 -7.59
C THR A 169 2.09 -9.97 -6.18
N ALA A 170 2.39 -9.14 -5.18
CA ALA A 170 2.44 -9.54 -3.78
C ALA A 170 1.05 -9.97 -3.28
N GLY A 171 -0.01 -9.20 -3.59
CA GLY A 171 -1.39 -9.54 -3.25
C GLY A 171 -1.84 -10.87 -3.89
N THR A 172 -1.50 -11.09 -5.16
CA THR A 172 -1.77 -12.36 -5.86
C THR A 172 -1.07 -13.54 -5.19
N LEU A 173 0.18 -13.35 -4.74
CA LEU A 173 0.93 -14.38 -4.01
C LEU A 173 0.22 -14.75 -2.70
N VAL A 174 -0.18 -13.76 -1.91
CA VAL A 174 -0.84 -13.94 -0.61
C VAL A 174 -2.25 -14.51 -0.75
N SER A 175 -3.00 -14.08 -1.76
CA SER A 175 -4.38 -14.58 -2.03
C SER A 175 -4.43 -16.05 -2.42
N MET A 176 -3.30 -16.63 -2.82
CA MET A 176 -3.17 -18.03 -3.25
C MET A 176 -4.04 -18.38 -4.48
N ILE A 177 -4.48 -17.42 -5.29
CA ILE A 177 -5.23 -17.67 -6.54
C ILE A 177 -4.43 -18.59 -7.48
N TRP A 178 -3.13 -18.36 -7.57
CA TRP A 178 -2.21 -19.13 -8.41
C TRP A 178 -2.12 -20.63 -8.05
N ASN A 179 -2.59 -21.02 -6.88
CA ASN A 179 -2.50 -22.40 -6.37
C ASN A 179 -3.88 -23.03 -6.11
N ARG A 180 -4.96 -22.50 -6.71
CA ARG A 180 -6.33 -22.99 -6.57
C ARG A 180 -6.93 -23.33 -7.92
N PRO A 181 -7.65 -24.46 -8.07
CA PRO A 181 -8.33 -24.79 -9.32
C PRO A 181 -9.61 -23.96 -9.51
N GLU A 182 -10.20 -23.43 -8.43
CA GLU A 182 -11.43 -22.64 -8.49
C GLU A 182 -11.13 -21.23 -9.00
N PHE A 183 -11.98 -20.72 -9.88
CA PHE A 183 -11.93 -19.32 -10.29
C PHE A 183 -12.12 -18.39 -9.09
N SER A 184 -11.20 -17.47 -8.94
CA SER A 184 -11.19 -16.49 -7.86
C SER A 184 -10.96 -15.10 -8.43
N LEU A 185 -11.44 -14.10 -7.71
CA LEU A 185 -11.24 -12.69 -8.01
C LEU A 185 -10.54 -12.02 -6.82
N PHE A 186 -9.37 -11.48 -7.06
CA PHE A 186 -8.67 -10.58 -6.14
C PHE A 186 -8.93 -9.15 -6.60
N ILE A 187 -9.30 -8.29 -5.67
CA ILE A 187 -9.56 -6.87 -5.92
C ILE A 187 -8.73 -6.06 -4.93
N ASP A 188 -7.91 -5.16 -5.44
CA ASP A 188 -7.25 -4.11 -4.69
C ASP A 188 -7.98 -2.80 -4.92
N LEU A 189 -8.46 -2.18 -3.83
CA LEU A 189 -9.22 -0.94 -3.88
C LEU A 189 -8.40 0.19 -3.24
N GLY A 190 -7.74 0.95 -4.07
CA GLY A 190 -7.01 2.16 -3.69
C GLY A 190 -7.41 3.36 -4.54
N THR A 191 -6.47 4.26 -4.79
CA THR A 191 -6.61 5.37 -5.74
C THR A 191 -6.94 4.87 -7.15
N ASN A 192 -6.39 3.72 -7.53
CA ASN A 192 -6.83 2.91 -8.65
C ASN A 192 -7.51 1.64 -8.12
N GLY A 193 -8.24 0.96 -8.98
CA GLY A 193 -8.77 -0.37 -8.70
C GLY A 193 -8.04 -1.39 -9.56
N GLU A 194 -7.31 -2.28 -8.95
CA GLU A 194 -6.66 -3.38 -9.65
C GLU A 194 -7.38 -4.69 -9.37
N LEU A 195 -7.52 -5.49 -10.42
CA LEU A 195 -8.20 -6.78 -10.35
C LEU A 195 -7.31 -7.88 -10.91
N VAL A 196 -7.35 -9.04 -10.22
CA VAL A 196 -6.79 -10.28 -10.76
C VAL A 196 -7.87 -11.34 -10.73
N PHE A 197 -8.17 -11.91 -11.89
CA PHE A 197 -9.16 -12.97 -12.04
C PHE A 197 -8.51 -14.20 -12.65
N GLY A 198 -8.78 -15.37 -12.10
CA GLY A 198 -8.27 -16.63 -12.64
C GLY A 198 -8.17 -17.73 -11.60
N ASN A 199 -7.29 -18.67 -11.87
CA ASN A 199 -7.01 -19.84 -11.07
C ASN A 199 -5.57 -20.34 -11.31
N SER A 200 -5.25 -21.57 -10.91
CA SER A 200 -3.94 -22.18 -11.14
C SER A 200 -3.56 -22.37 -12.60
N ASP A 201 -4.53 -22.42 -13.52
CA ASP A 201 -4.28 -22.68 -14.94
C ASP A 201 -3.95 -21.39 -15.71
N PHE A 202 -4.62 -20.29 -15.35
CA PHE A 202 -4.35 -18.97 -15.90
C PHE A 202 -4.82 -17.84 -15.00
N MET A 203 -4.21 -16.68 -15.15
CA MET A 203 -4.62 -15.45 -14.47
C MET A 203 -4.60 -14.29 -15.45
N MET A 204 -5.57 -13.39 -15.30
CA MET A 204 -5.63 -12.11 -16.01
C MET A 204 -5.69 -10.99 -14.99
N SER A 205 -5.05 -9.86 -15.32
CA SER A 205 -5.09 -8.67 -14.49
C SER A 205 -5.50 -7.45 -15.31
N CYS A 206 -6.18 -6.53 -14.67
CA CYS A 206 -6.45 -5.20 -15.22
C CYS A 206 -6.42 -4.15 -14.11
N ALA A 207 -6.21 -2.91 -14.52
CA ALA A 207 -6.35 -1.75 -13.66
C ALA A 207 -7.48 -0.86 -14.19
N CYS A 208 -8.23 -0.26 -13.28
CA CYS A 208 -9.26 0.73 -13.60
C CYS A 208 -9.08 1.96 -12.70
N SER A 209 -9.56 3.10 -13.14
CA SER A 209 -9.58 4.30 -12.32
C SER A 209 -10.73 4.19 -11.32
N ALA A 210 -10.42 4.06 -10.03
CA ALA A 210 -11.41 4.06 -8.95
C ALA A 210 -11.60 5.47 -8.37
N GLY A 211 -10.58 6.31 -8.45
CA GLY A 211 -10.54 7.63 -7.82
C GLY A 211 -10.24 7.55 -6.32
N PRO A 212 -9.98 8.69 -5.67
CA PRO A 212 -9.54 8.73 -4.27
C PRO A 212 -10.66 8.52 -3.25
N ALA A 213 -11.89 8.20 -3.68
CA ALA A 213 -13.05 8.10 -2.80
C ALA A 213 -12.86 7.06 -1.68
N PHE A 214 -12.29 5.89 -2.01
CA PHE A 214 -12.04 4.83 -1.02
C PHE A 214 -10.88 5.14 -0.06
N GLU A 215 -10.07 6.15 -0.36
CA GLU A 215 -9.06 6.68 0.55
C GLU A 215 -9.54 7.90 1.32
N GLY A 216 -10.84 8.23 1.20
CA GLY A 216 -11.48 9.38 1.83
C GLY A 216 -11.33 10.70 1.06
N GLY A 217 -10.76 10.68 -0.15
CA GLY A 217 -10.71 11.83 -1.03
C GLY A 217 -12.04 12.09 -1.73
N ASP A 218 -12.27 13.33 -2.17
CA ASP A 218 -13.46 13.78 -2.92
C ASP A 218 -14.83 13.60 -2.21
N ILE A 219 -14.82 13.12 -0.95
CA ILE A 219 -16.00 12.99 -0.10
C ILE A 219 -15.89 13.96 1.05
N SER A 220 -16.89 14.81 1.25
CA SER A 220 -16.85 15.89 2.25
C SER A 220 -16.63 15.40 3.70
N CYS A 221 -17.05 14.18 4.02
CA CYS A 221 -16.83 13.51 5.30
C CYS A 221 -15.88 12.31 5.17
N GLY A 222 -15.19 12.18 4.06
CA GLY A 222 -14.23 11.09 3.84
C GLY A 222 -12.95 11.30 4.63
N MET A 223 -12.41 10.21 5.19
CA MET A 223 -11.14 10.20 5.90
C MET A 223 -10.46 8.83 5.77
N ARG A 224 -9.18 8.78 6.13
CA ARG A 224 -8.46 7.52 6.25
C ARG A 224 -8.98 6.71 7.44
N ALA A 225 -8.71 5.40 7.45
CA ALA A 225 -9.06 4.50 8.56
C ALA A 225 -8.16 4.77 9.79
N THR A 226 -8.36 5.94 10.40
CA THR A 226 -7.71 6.39 11.64
C THR A 226 -8.76 6.59 12.71
N ASP A 227 -8.36 6.94 13.94
CA ASP A 227 -9.26 7.17 15.06
C ASP A 227 -10.40 8.13 14.71
N GLY A 228 -11.62 7.72 14.98
CA GLY A 228 -12.84 8.44 14.63
C GLY A 228 -13.43 8.12 13.26
N ALA A 229 -12.78 7.30 12.46
CA ALA A 229 -13.33 6.86 11.18
C ALA A 229 -14.42 5.81 11.41
N ILE A 230 -15.58 5.98 10.77
CA ILE A 230 -16.60 4.93 10.68
C ILE A 230 -16.11 3.91 9.64
N GLU A 231 -15.85 2.67 10.09
CA GLU A 231 -15.34 1.58 9.26
C GLU A 231 -16.41 0.58 8.81
N ALA A 232 -17.54 0.53 9.52
CA ALA A 232 -18.68 -0.33 9.17
C ALA A 232 -19.99 0.37 9.55
N CYS A 233 -21.05 0.06 8.82
CA CYS A 233 -22.40 0.58 9.04
C CYS A 233 -23.42 -0.52 8.78
N THR A 234 -24.47 -0.56 9.58
CA THR A 234 -25.67 -1.39 9.35
C THR A 234 -26.91 -0.54 9.58
N ILE A 235 -27.98 -0.76 8.80
CA ILE A 235 -29.26 -0.08 8.95
C ILE A 235 -30.33 -1.09 9.29
N ASP A 236 -30.98 -0.92 10.44
CA ASP A 236 -32.15 -1.71 10.78
C ASP A 236 -33.28 -1.41 9.81
N LYS A 237 -33.79 -2.44 9.12
CA LYS A 237 -34.77 -2.28 8.03
C LYS A 237 -36.19 -1.93 8.52
N GLU A 238 -36.50 -2.14 9.80
CA GLU A 238 -37.80 -1.84 10.39
C GLU A 238 -37.81 -0.42 10.96
N THR A 239 -36.81 -0.09 11.75
CA THR A 239 -36.70 1.22 12.43
C THR A 239 -36.00 2.28 11.59
N MET A 240 -35.22 1.88 10.60
CA MET A 240 -34.32 2.73 9.79
C MET A 240 -33.23 3.44 10.64
N GLU A 241 -32.94 2.90 11.82
CA GLU A 241 -31.87 3.42 12.66
C GLU A 241 -30.52 2.84 12.24
N PRO A 242 -29.49 3.70 12.00
CA PRO A 242 -28.15 3.24 11.69
C PRO A 242 -27.41 2.87 12.96
N SER A 243 -26.62 1.81 12.89
CA SER A 243 -25.56 1.48 13.82
C SER A 243 -24.23 1.43 13.09
N TYR A 244 -23.14 1.83 13.74
CA TYR A 244 -21.84 1.95 13.09
C TYR A 244 -20.72 1.57 14.04
N LYS A 245 -19.62 1.08 13.43
CA LYS A 245 -18.38 0.77 14.12
C LYS A 245 -17.34 1.83 13.80
N ILE A 246 -16.64 2.31 14.84
CA ILE A 246 -15.64 3.37 14.74
C ILE A 246 -14.26 2.79 15.02
N VAL A 247 -13.28 3.22 14.25
CA VAL A 247 -11.86 2.94 14.50
C VAL A 247 -11.41 3.72 15.73
N GLY A 248 -10.71 3.07 16.65
CA GLY A 248 -10.16 3.67 17.88
C GLY A 248 -10.69 3.01 19.15
N GLU A 249 -10.35 3.60 20.29
CA GLU A 249 -10.73 3.12 21.61
C GLU A 249 -12.23 3.28 21.86
N PRO A 250 -12.82 2.46 22.76
CA PRO A 250 -14.22 2.59 23.16
C PRO A 250 -14.57 4.01 23.61
N GLY A 251 -15.57 4.62 22.98
CA GLY A 251 -16.00 6.00 23.26
C GLY A 251 -15.41 7.05 22.31
N THR A 252 -14.60 6.66 21.34
CA THR A 252 -14.16 7.54 20.27
C THR A 252 -15.37 8.08 19.49
N LYS A 253 -15.41 9.39 19.26
CA LYS A 253 -16.50 10.03 18.51
C LYS A 253 -16.29 9.87 17.00
N PRO A 254 -17.37 9.68 16.21
CA PRO A 254 -17.26 9.64 14.76
C PRO A 254 -16.86 11.01 14.22
N VAL A 255 -15.87 11.00 13.33
CA VAL A 255 -15.35 12.20 12.64
C VAL A 255 -15.68 12.15 11.13
N GLY A 256 -15.62 10.96 10.53
CA GLY A 256 -15.86 10.78 9.11
C GLY A 256 -15.99 9.31 8.72
N LEU A 257 -16.01 9.04 7.43
CA LEU A 257 -16.14 7.72 6.83
C LEU A 257 -14.81 7.31 6.20
N CYS A 258 -14.28 6.14 6.51
CA CYS A 258 -13.19 5.56 5.73
C CYS A 258 -13.73 4.72 4.55
N GLY A 259 -12.85 4.21 3.72
CA GLY A 259 -13.25 3.49 2.50
C GLY A 259 -14.20 2.33 2.75
N SER A 260 -13.93 1.47 3.75
CA SER A 260 -14.84 0.38 4.13
C SER A 260 -16.20 0.90 4.61
N GLY A 261 -16.20 1.95 5.43
CA GLY A 261 -17.42 2.59 5.90
C GLY A 261 -18.27 3.17 4.77
N ILE A 262 -17.64 3.73 3.74
CA ILE A 262 -18.34 4.23 2.54
C ILE A 262 -19.03 3.09 1.80
N ILE A 263 -18.33 1.97 1.60
CA ILE A 263 -18.88 0.77 0.94
C ILE A 263 -20.09 0.26 1.71
N ASP A 264 -19.95 0.11 3.03
CA ASP A 264 -21.03 -0.39 3.89
C ASP A 264 -22.24 0.54 3.87
N VAL A 265 -22.03 1.86 4.03
CA VAL A 265 -23.13 2.85 3.99
C VAL A 265 -23.90 2.77 2.68
N ILE A 266 -23.21 2.70 1.53
CA ILE A 266 -23.88 2.60 0.22
C ILE A 266 -24.62 1.27 0.10
N SER A 267 -24.01 0.15 0.53
CA SER A 267 -24.61 -1.17 0.53
C SER A 267 -25.88 -1.23 1.39
N GLU A 268 -25.83 -0.67 2.59
CA GLU A 268 -26.94 -0.65 3.53
C GLU A 268 -28.09 0.28 3.04
N LEU A 269 -27.76 1.45 2.52
CA LEU A 269 -28.75 2.37 1.91
C LEU A 269 -29.47 1.69 0.74
N PHE A 270 -28.75 0.94 -0.08
CA PHE A 270 -29.35 0.16 -1.18
C PHE A 270 -30.19 -1.00 -0.67
N SER A 271 -29.69 -1.78 0.28
CA SER A 271 -30.38 -2.94 0.87
C SER A 271 -31.65 -2.55 1.64
N ALA A 272 -31.65 -1.39 2.26
CA ALA A 272 -32.81 -0.79 2.95
C ALA A 272 -33.80 -0.10 1.98
N GLY A 273 -33.49 -0.06 0.66
CA GLY A 273 -34.34 0.57 -0.35
C GLY A 273 -34.44 2.08 -0.17
N ILE A 274 -33.40 2.73 0.33
CA ILE A 274 -33.29 4.19 0.48
C ILE A 274 -32.75 4.80 -0.81
N ILE A 275 -31.82 4.11 -1.48
CA ILE A 275 -31.31 4.47 -2.79
C ILE A 275 -31.64 3.41 -3.84
N ASN A 276 -31.71 3.81 -5.10
CA ASN A 276 -31.88 2.91 -6.23
C ASN A 276 -30.53 2.41 -6.79
N PRO A 277 -30.51 1.48 -7.79
CA PRO A 277 -29.25 1.00 -8.39
C PRO A 277 -28.38 2.06 -9.06
N LYS A 278 -28.93 3.28 -9.28
CA LYS A 278 -28.20 4.43 -9.80
C LYS A 278 -27.70 5.37 -8.70
N GLY A 279 -27.77 4.94 -7.42
CA GLY A 279 -27.35 5.73 -6.26
C GLY A 279 -28.27 6.93 -5.93
N LYS A 280 -29.46 7.04 -6.55
CA LYS A 280 -30.39 8.15 -6.27
C LYS A 280 -31.29 7.79 -5.09
N PHE A 281 -31.47 8.73 -4.16
CA PHE A 281 -32.47 8.60 -3.09
C PHE A 281 -33.87 8.47 -3.68
N ILE A 282 -34.60 7.47 -3.24
CA ILE A 282 -35.96 7.14 -3.70
C ILE A 282 -37.01 7.20 -2.58
N ARG A 283 -36.58 7.41 -1.34
CA ARG A 283 -37.47 7.67 -0.20
C ARG A 283 -37.47 9.16 0.12
N GLU A 284 -38.65 9.77 0.16
CA GLU A 284 -38.85 11.06 0.78
C GLU A 284 -38.95 10.87 2.30
N GLY A 285 -38.18 11.57 3.05
CA GLY A 285 -38.18 11.43 4.51
C GLY A 285 -37.13 12.25 5.23
N ARG A 286 -37.17 12.18 6.55
CA ARG A 286 -36.31 12.96 7.45
C ARG A 286 -34.83 12.76 7.15
N ARG A 287 -34.08 13.86 7.25
CA ARG A 287 -32.61 13.79 7.26
C ARG A 287 -32.14 12.81 8.31
N ILE A 288 -31.34 11.83 7.91
CA ILE A 288 -30.50 11.09 8.83
C ILE A 288 -29.53 12.13 9.40
N ARG A 289 -29.63 12.39 10.69
CA ARG A 289 -28.76 13.35 11.40
C ARG A 289 -27.56 12.62 11.93
#